data_8b581c7a7f3f933ce9cdbde82b79f01d
#
_entry.id   8b581c7a7f3f933ce9cdbde82b79f01d
#
_cell.length_a   1.000
_cell.length_b   1.000
_cell.length_c   1.000
_cell.angle_alpha   90.00
_cell.angle_beta   90.00
_cell.angle_gamma   90.00
#
_symmetry.space_group_name_H-M   'P 1'
#
loop_
_entity.id
_entity.type
_entity.pdbx_description
1 polymer ?
#
loop_
_entity_poly.entity_id
_entity_poly.type
_entity_poly.pdbx_seq_one_letter_code
_entity_poly.pdbx_strand_id
1 'polypeptide(L)'
;MEKSTASVTVICSNYNSAKWIDGYLRNINNQLLAEFDIIFVDANSTDGSLQTIKDVQFREGINKTVVESEKRITVYEAWNDAIKIAKTPYIINLNTDDRLYPTGLLTYLNYAKVNPSVDIFYGSCVVCEDADHQRITGINQWPEYSHETLLKMCIGGPFPMVKRSSLVEDGLFDPSFSISGDYEMWLRMSKKGREFFKVVEPVGSYYRNPEGVSTNPTGMPEHIRQDTKMREMHK
;
A
#
# COMPACT_ATOMS: atom_id res chain seq x y z
N MET A 1 13.24 -16.79 -19.30
CA MET A 1 12.55 -16.25 -18.11
C MET A 1 11.10 -16.67 -18.20
N GLU A 2 10.68 -17.61 -17.37
CA GLU A 2 9.27 -18.02 -17.28
C GLU A 2 8.41 -16.79 -16.92
N LYS A 3 7.24 -16.67 -17.54
CA LYS A 3 6.28 -15.64 -17.18
C LYS A 3 5.77 -15.96 -15.78
N SER A 4 5.92 -15.02 -14.83
CA SER A 4 5.26 -15.12 -13.53
C SER A 4 3.76 -15.34 -13.76
N THR A 5 3.20 -16.36 -13.12
CA THR A 5 1.76 -16.65 -13.10
C THR A 5 1.05 -15.81 -12.04
N ALA A 6 1.80 -15.05 -11.25
CA ALA A 6 1.30 -14.16 -10.21
C ALA A 6 0.33 -13.11 -10.76
N SER A 7 -0.74 -12.86 -10.03
CA SER A 7 -1.77 -11.87 -10.39
C SER A 7 -1.62 -10.55 -9.65
N VAL A 8 -0.84 -10.50 -8.58
CA VAL A 8 -0.63 -9.31 -7.75
C VAL A 8 0.83 -9.17 -7.33
N THR A 9 1.31 -7.93 -7.28
CA THR A 9 2.58 -7.56 -6.67
C THR A 9 2.31 -6.74 -5.41
N VAL A 10 2.86 -7.20 -4.28
CA VAL A 10 2.97 -6.37 -3.06
C VAL A 10 4.17 -5.45 -3.24
N ILE A 11 3.98 -4.15 -3.06
CA ILE A 11 5.09 -3.18 -3.07
C ILE A 11 5.31 -2.63 -1.66
N CYS A 12 6.56 -2.57 -1.25
CA CYS A 12 6.98 -2.15 0.08
C CYS A 12 8.12 -1.14 -0.01
N SER A 13 7.90 0.05 0.51
CA SER A 13 8.99 1.01 0.76
C SER A 13 9.65 0.69 2.09
N ASN A 14 10.96 0.51 2.10
CA ASN A 14 11.75 0.29 3.30
C ASN A 14 12.64 1.49 3.60
N TYR A 15 12.53 2.02 4.80
CA TYR A 15 13.48 2.98 5.34
C TYR A 15 13.58 2.84 6.85
N ASN A 16 14.71 2.33 7.33
CA ASN A 16 15.01 2.16 8.76
C ASN A 16 13.87 1.47 9.52
N SER A 17 13.43 0.31 9.03
CA SER A 17 12.28 -0.42 9.55
C SER A 17 12.65 -1.66 10.39
N ALA A 18 13.88 -1.77 10.91
CA ALA A 18 14.34 -2.92 11.68
C ALA A 18 13.38 -3.33 12.81
N LYS A 19 12.70 -2.34 13.40
CA LYS A 19 11.69 -2.56 14.46
C LYS A 19 10.48 -3.39 14.01
N TRP A 20 10.09 -3.34 12.72
CA TRP A 20 8.86 -3.95 12.22
C TRP A 20 9.09 -5.05 11.18
N ILE A 21 10.29 -5.06 10.56
CA ILE A 21 10.54 -5.86 9.36
C ILE A 21 10.34 -7.36 9.58
N ASP A 22 10.76 -7.93 10.69
CA ASP A 22 10.60 -9.36 10.97
C ASP A 22 9.11 -9.77 11.03
N GLY A 23 8.28 -8.96 11.67
CA GLY A 23 6.83 -9.19 11.73
C GLY A 23 6.19 -9.07 10.35
N TYR A 24 6.64 -8.10 9.55
CA TYR A 24 6.20 -7.91 8.18
C TYR A 24 6.55 -9.11 7.29
N LEU A 25 7.80 -9.57 7.32
CA LEU A 25 8.25 -10.70 6.50
C LEU A 25 7.52 -12.00 6.85
N ARG A 26 7.26 -12.24 8.15
CA ARG A 26 6.40 -13.36 8.58
C ARG A 26 4.98 -13.22 8.05
N ASN A 27 4.42 -12.00 8.06
CA ASN A 27 3.07 -11.74 7.55
C ASN A 27 2.96 -12.01 6.05
N ILE A 28 3.95 -11.60 5.26
CA ILE A 28 4.04 -11.89 3.83
C ILE A 28 4.12 -13.40 3.58
N ASN A 29 4.99 -14.10 4.31
CA ASN A 29 5.18 -15.53 4.14
C ASN A 29 3.92 -16.36 4.49
N ASN A 30 3.06 -15.84 5.36
CA ASN A 30 1.83 -16.48 5.84
C ASN A 30 0.58 -16.16 5.00
N GLN A 31 0.71 -15.42 3.88
CA GLN A 31 -0.43 -15.20 3.00
C GLN A 31 -0.88 -16.53 2.36
N LEU A 32 -2.21 -16.75 2.29
CA LEU A 32 -2.78 -17.98 1.74
C LEU A 32 -2.82 -18.00 0.20
N LEU A 33 -2.60 -16.88 -0.46
CA LEU A 33 -2.44 -16.84 -1.91
C LEU A 33 -1.17 -17.61 -2.29
N ALA A 34 -1.31 -18.61 -3.17
CA ALA A 34 -0.21 -19.52 -3.53
C ALA A 34 0.96 -18.80 -4.18
N GLU A 35 0.67 -17.91 -5.15
CA GLU A 35 1.69 -17.25 -5.97
C GLU A 35 1.43 -15.74 -6.02
N PHE A 36 2.46 -14.96 -5.69
CA PHE A 36 2.47 -13.49 -5.85
C PHE A 36 3.90 -12.96 -5.85
N ASP A 37 4.07 -11.76 -6.38
CA ASP A 37 5.35 -11.07 -6.36
C ASP A 37 5.41 -10.09 -5.19
N ILE A 38 6.61 -9.89 -4.64
CA ILE A 38 6.89 -8.80 -3.70
C ILE A 38 8.12 -8.01 -4.15
N ILE A 39 7.98 -6.69 -4.16
CA ILE A 39 9.06 -5.77 -4.50
C ILE A 39 9.32 -4.86 -3.30
N PHE A 40 10.51 -4.98 -2.74
CA PHE A 40 11.03 -4.05 -1.74
C PHE A 40 11.85 -2.96 -2.44
N VAL A 41 11.60 -1.71 -2.10
CA VAL A 41 12.46 -0.60 -2.50
C VAL A 41 13.04 0.04 -1.24
N ASP A 42 14.32 -0.14 -1.05
CA ASP A 42 15.05 0.41 0.09
C ASP A 42 15.52 1.84 -0.18
N ALA A 43 15.13 2.75 0.70
CA ALA A 43 15.45 4.17 0.60
C ALA A 43 16.75 4.52 1.34
N ASN A 44 17.82 3.72 1.18
CA ASN A 44 19.11 3.87 1.81
C ASN A 44 19.07 3.68 3.35
N SER A 45 18.54 2.55 3.80
CA SER A 45 18.48 2.19 5.22
C SER A 45 19.85 1.91 5.83
N THR A 46 20.01 2.25 7.11
CA THR A 46 21.27 2.08 7.87
C THR A 46 21.11 1.24 9.14
N ASP A 47 19.89 0.74 9.42
CA ASP A 47 19.53 0.05 10.66
C ASP A 47 19.58 -1.49 10.58
N GLY A 48 20.02 -2.04 9.45
CA GLY A 48 20.07 -3.50 9.21
C GLY A 48 18.81 -4.08 8.56
N SER A 49 17.71 -3.33 8.44
CA SER A 49 16.46 -3.83 7.83
C SER A 49 16.66 -4.29 6.39
N LEU A 50 17.46 -3.59 5.59
CA LEU A 50 17.80 -4.00 4.23
C LEU A 50 18.47 -5.39 4.20
N GLN A 51 19.42 -5.65 5.10
CA GLN A 51 20.09 -6.95 5.15
C GLN A 51 19.09 -8.05 5.51
N THR A 52 18.22 -7.83 6.48
CA THR A 52 17.13 -8.76 6.85
C THR A 52 16.22 -9.08 5.66
N ILE A 53 15.87 -8.06 4.86
CA ILE A 53 15.08 -8.26 3.62
C ILE A 53 15.85 -9.10 2.58
N LYS A 54 17.15 -8.87 2.42
CA LYS A 54 17.97 -9.64 1.48
C LYS A 54 18.06 -11.10 1.88
N ASP A 55 18.24 -11.38 3.16
CA ASP A 55 18.52 -12.72 3.68
C ASP A 55 17.26 -13.59 3.79
N VAL A 56 16.05 -13.00 3.92
CA VAL A 56 14.84 -13.77 4.07
C VAL A 56 14.59 -14.70 2.87
N GLN A 57 14.29 -15.96 3.18
CA GLN A 57 13.81 -16.93 2.20
C GLN A 57 12.30 -17.11 2.38
N PHE A 58 11.54 -16.73 1.38
CA PHE A 58 10.11 -16.97 1.35
C PHE A 58 9.81 -18.40 0.87
N ARG A 59 8.61 -18.89 1.20
CA ARG A 59 8.10 -20.14 0.65
C ARG A 59 8.02 -20.06 -0.87
N GLU A 60 7.95 -21.24 -1.50
CA GLU A 60 7.70 -21.36 -2.94
C GLU A 60 6.43 -20.58 -3.35
N GLY A 61 6.45 -19.98 -4.53
CA GLY A 61 5.37 -19.16 -5.08
C GLY A 61 5.45 -17.67 -4.71
N ILE A 62 6.35 -17.25 -3.82
CA ILE A 62 6.59 -15.83 -3.52
C ILE A 62 7.90 -15.38 -4.19
N ASN A 63 7.78 -14.53 -5.23
CA ASN A 63 8.95 -14.04 -5.95
C ASN A 63 9.39 -12.68 -5.37
N LYS A 64 10.54 -12.66 -4.72
CA LYS A 64 11.11 -11.45 -4.10
C LYS A 64 12.02 -10.69 -5.08
N THR A 65 11.82 -9.39 -5.17
CA THR A 65 12.74 -8.44 -5.81
C THR A 65 13.13 -7.37 -4.80
N VAL A 66 14.41 -7.00 -4.75
CA VAL A 66 14.93 -5.92 -3.90
C VAL A 66 15.59 -4.87 -4.79
N VAL A 67 15.16 -3.63 -4.64
CA VAL A 67 15.75 -2.45 -5.29
C VAL A 67 16.35 -1.57 -4.22
N GLU A 68 17.58 -1.12 -4.42
CA GLU A 68 18.31 -0.28 -3.48
C GLU A 68 18.50 1.11 -4.05
N SER A 69 18.11 2.13 -3.32
CA SER A 69 18.42 3.52 -3.68
C SER A 69 19.75 3.94 -3.07
N GLU A 70 20.56 4.65 -3.82
CA GLU A 70 21.85 5.21 -3.34
C GLU A 70 21.64 6.39 -2.37
N LYS A 71 20.44 6.94 -2.30
CA LYS A 71 20.03 8.05 -1.45
C LYS A 71 18.66 7.82 -0.83
N ARG A 72 18.36 8.60 0.21
CA ARG A 72 17.00 8.62 0.74
C ARG A 72 16.02 9.16 -0.31
N ILE A 73 14.97 8.40 -0.55
CA ILE A 73 13.83 8.74 -1.40
C ILE A 73 12.54 8.72 -0.59
N THR A 74 11.50 9.34 -1.10
CA THR A 74 10.17 9.34 -0.49
C THR A 74 9.47 7.99 -0.69
N VAL A 75 8.43 7.73 0.10
CA VAL A 75 7.59 6.53 -0.06
C VAL A 75 6.97 6.46 -1.46
N TYR A 76 6.57 7.59 -2.02
CA TYR A 76 5.94 7.66 -3.35
C TYR A 76 6.94 7.43 -4.48
N GLU A 77 8.18 7.94 -4.37
CA GLU A 77 9.27 7.58 -5.29
C GLU A 77 9.53 6.08 -5.25
N ALA A 78 9.63 5.48 -4.06
CA ALA A 78 9.84 4.05 -3.90
C ALA A 78 8.68 3.22 -4.49
N TRP A 79 7.43 3.59 -4.24
CA TRP A 79 6.28 2.91 -4.85
C TRP A 79 6.28 3.04 -6.37
N ASN A 80 6.60 4.22 -6.90
CA ASN A 80 6.69 4.44 -8.34
C ASN A 80 7.76 3.54 -8.99
N ASP A 81 8.92 3.40 -8.37
CA ASP A 81 9.99 2.53 -8.87
C ASP A 81 9.55 1.05 -8.85
N ALA A 82 8.88 0.62 -7.79
CA ALA A 82 8.30 -0.73 -7.74
C ALA A 82 7.23 -0.95 -8.82
N ILE A 83 6.30 -0.01 -9.04
CA ILE A 83 5.23 -0.10 -10.04
C ILE A 83 5.79 -0.19 -11.47
N LYS A 84 6.86 0.56 -11.77
CA LYS A 84 7.53 0.54 -13.09
C LYS A 84 8.06 -0.85 -13.44
N ILE A 85 8.62 -1.57 -12.48
CA ILE A 85 9.22 -2.89 -12.71
C ILE A 85 8.26 -4.06 -12.48
N ALA A 86 7.16 -3.85 -11.75
CA ALA A 86 6.11 -4.86 -11.54
C ALA A 86 5.52 -5.32 -12.88
N LYS A 87 5.18 -6.62 -12.97
CA LYS A 87 4.64 -7.25 -14.19
C LYS A 87 3.23 -7.78 -14.03
N THR A 88 2.73 -7.83 -12.81
CA THR A 88 1.40 -8.33 -12.49
C THR A 88 0.31 -7.30 -12.80
N PRO A 89 -0.93 -7.73 -13.05
CA PRO A 89 -2.03 -6.82 -13.35
C PRO A 89 -2.45 -5.94 -12.16
N TYR A 90 -2.21 -6.39 -10.93
CA TYR A 90 -2.59 -5.65 -9.72
C TYR A 90 -1.39 -5.33 -8.85
N ILE A 91 -1.47 -4.20 -8.17
CA ILE A 91 -0.50 -3.71 -7.18
C ILE A 91 -1.22 -3.52 -5.86
N ILE A 92 -0.56 -3.87 -4.77
CA ILE A 92 -0.97 -3.54 -3.41
C ILE A 92 0.20 -2.88 -2.68
N ASN A 93 0.03 -1.67 -2.16
CA ASN A 93 1.03 -1.07 -1.30
C ASN A 93 0.81 -1.56 0.15
N LEU A 94 1.86 -2.06 0.76
CA LEU A 94 1.82 -2.52 2.15
C LEU A 94 3.08 -2.03 2.87
N ASN A 95 2.91 -1.14 3.82
CA ASN A 95 4.02 -0.58 4.61
C ASN A 95 4.52 -1.60 5.63
N THR A 96 5.78 -1.43 6.09
CA THR A 96 6.44 -2.39 6.99
C THR A 96 5.79 -2.52 8.36
N ASP A 97 5.03 -1.51 8.78
CA ASP A 97 4.30 -1.46 10.05
C ASP A 97 2.85 -1.93 9.95
N ASP A 98 2.36 -2.27 8.76
CA ASP A 98 1.01 -2.81 8.53
C ASP A 98 1.01 -4.33 8.31
N ARG A 99 -0.17 -4.96 8.44
CA ARG A 99 -0.34 -6.41 8.23
C ARG A 99 -1.59 -6.69 7.42
N LEU A 100 -1.48 -7.57 6.43
CA LEU A 100 -2.65 -8.19 5.80
C LEU A 100 -3.09 -9.41 6.60
N TYR A 101 -4.39 -9.69 6.63
CA TYR A 101 -4.85 -11.00 7.09
C TYR A 101 -4.33 -12.09 6.15
N PRO A 102 -4.19 -13.33 6.61
CA PRO A 102 -3.71 -14.43 5.76
C PRO A 102 -4.49 -14.59 4.46
N THR A 103 -5.77 -14.24 4.46
CA THR A 103 -6.65 -14.25 3.29
C THR A 103 -6.65 -12.93 2.52
N GLY A 104 -5.96 -11.87 2.96
CA GLY A 104 -6.10 -10.51 2.44
C GLY A 104 -5.89 -10.40 0.93
N LEU A 105 -4.78 -10.93 0.42
CA LEU A 105 -4.50 -10.95 -1.03
C LEU A 105 -5.54 -11.76 -1.80
N LEU A 106 -5.92 -12.92 -1.28
CA LEU A 106 -6.90 -13.80 -1.89
C LEU A 106 -8.29 -13.15 -1.95
N THR A 107 -8.69 -12.47 -0.89
CA THR A 107 -9.95 -11.72 -0.81
C THR A 107 -10.01 -10.66 -1.92
N TYR A 108 -9.01 -9.81 -2.04
CA TYR A 108 -8.96 -8.81 -3.10
C TYR A 108 -9.03 -9.41 -4.51
N LEU A 109 -8.26 -10.47 -4.78
CA LEU A 109 -8.27 -11.12 -6.10
C LEU A 109 -9.61 -11.79 -6.43
N ASN A 110 -10.31 -12.35 -5.44
CA ASN A 110 -11.64 -12.90 -5.64
C ASN A 110 -12.64 -11.82 -6.06
N TYR A 111 -12.59 -10.63 -5.43
CA TYR A 111 -13.40 -9.48 -5.84
C TYR A 111 -13.02 -8.99 -7.24
N ALA A 112 -11.73 -8.91 -7.55
CA ALA A 112 -11.26 -8.46 -8.86
C ALA A 112 -11.69 -9.42 -10.00
N LYS A 113 -11.73 -10.73 -9.73
CA LYS A 113 -12.16 -11.73 -10.69
C LYS A 113 -13.61 -11.55 -11.14
N VAL A 114 -14.50 -11.13 -10.23
CA VAL A 114 -15.93 -10.94 -10.52
C VAL A 114 -16.27 -9.49 -10.88
N ASN A 115 -15.34 -8.56 -10.70
CA ASN A 115 -15.49 -7.15 -11.05
C ASN A 115 -14.29 -6.68 -11.89
N PRO A 116 -14.12 -7.19 -13.12
CA PRO A 116 -12.91 -6.94 -13.92
C PRO A 116 -12.77 -5.50 -14.45
N SER A 117 -13.84 -4.70 -14.44
CA SER A 117 -13.79 -3.27 -14.82
C SER A 117 -13.18 -2.39 -13.74
N VAL A 118 -13.31 -2.78 -12.46
CA VAL A 118 -12.89 -1.98 -11.31
C VAL A 118 -11.39 -1.74 -11.31
N ASP A 119 -11.00 -0.50 -11.06
CA ASP A 119 -9.59 -0.07 -11.03
C ASP A 119 -8.97 -0.14 -9.63
N ILE A 120 -9.76 0.18 -8.58
CA ILE A 120 -9.30 0.27 -7.19
C ILE A 120 -10.23 -0.52 -6.29
N PHE A 121 -9.66 -1.49 -5.56
CA PHE A 121 -10.35 -2.23 -4.50
C PHE A 121 -9.83 -1.72 -3.15
N TYR A 122 -10.73 -1.26 -2.28
CA TYR A 122 -10.37 -0.81 -0.94
C TYR A 122 -11.24 -1.53 0.10
N GLY A 123 -10.66 -1.85 1.24
CA GLY A 123 -11.34 -2.62 2.28
C GLY A 123 -11.22 -1.97 3.65
N SER A 124 -12.12 -2.36 4.54
CA SER A 124 -12.02 -2.02 5.95
C SER A 124 -10.74 -2.59 6.55
N CYS A 125 -10.22 -1.99 7.61
CA CYS A 125 -9.09 -2.51 8.36
C CYS A 125 -9.31 -2.42 9.87
N VAL A 126 -8.75 -3.36 10.59
CA VAL A 126 -8.67 -3.29 12.05
C VAL A 126 -7.58 -2.30 12.44
N VAL A 127 -7.81 -1.49 13.47
CA VAL A 127 -6.84 -0.53 13.99
C VAL A 127 -6.17 -1.10 15.23
N CYS A 128 -4.85 -1.11 15.24
CA CYS A 128 -4.03 -1.56 16.36
C CYS A 128 -3.17 -0.41 16.90
N GLU A 129 -2.84 -0.46 18.18
CA GLU A 129 -1.97 0.50 18.87
C GLU A 129 -0.61 -0.07 19.30
N ASP A 130 -0.29 -1.27 18.82
CA ASP A 130 1.00 -1.93 19.06
C ASP A 130 1.56 -2.51 17.76
N ALA A 131 2.88 -2.57 17.68
CA ALA A 131 3.61 -3.05 16.51
C ALA A 131 3.37 -4.54 16.21
N ASP A 132 2.95 -5.32 17.21
CA ASP A 132 2.65 -6.75 17.07
C ASP A 132 1.20 -7.01 16.63
N HIS A 133 0.39 -5.96 16.46
CA HIS A 133 -1.02 -6.01 16.04
C HIS A 133 -1.93 -6.84 16.97
N GLN A 134 -1.61 -6.89 18.28
CA GLN A 134 -2.38 -7.63 19.28
C GLN A 134 -3.43 -6.74 19.96
N ARG A 135 -3.13 -5.45 20.18
CA ARG A 135 -4.02 -4.51 20.85
C ARG A 135 -4.93 -3.80 19.85
N ILE A 136 -6.07 -4.42 19.59
CA ILE A 136 -7.11 -3.88 18.71
C ILE A 136 -7.87 -2.77 19.45
N THR A 137 -8.02 -1.60 18.83
CA THR A 137 -8.73 -0.44 19.37
C THR A 137 -9.96 -0.05 18.57
N GLY A 138 -10.13 -0.61 17.38
CA GLY A 138 -11.29 -0.33 16.56
C GLY A 138 -11.19 -0.92 15.15
N ILE A 139 -12.18 -0.56 14.34
CA ILE A 139 -12.24 -0.91 12.92
C ILE A 139 -12.47 0.37 12.15
N ASN A 140 -11.61 0.68 11.18
CA ASN A 140 -11.87 1.69 10.18
C ASN A 140 -12.78 1.11 9.10
N GLN A 141 -14.01 1.59 9.06
CA GLN A 141 -14.97 1.27 8.02
C GLN A 141 -15.11 2.48 7.08
N TRP A 142 -14.68 2.30 5.85
CA TRP A 142 -14.79 3.35 4.85
C TRP A 142 -16.22 3.40 4.30
N PRO A 143 -16.74 4.59 3.94
CA PRO A 143 -18.03 4.70 3.23
C PRO A 143 -17.93 4.11 1.83
N GLU A 144 -19.10 3.95 1.18
CA GLU A 144 -19.15 3.67 -0.25
C GLU A 144 -18.54 4.83 -1.04
N TYR A 145 -17.88 4.47 -2.15
CA TYR A 145 -17.25 5.44 -3.00
C TYR A 145 -18.28 6.36 -3.68
N SER A 146 -17.97 7.63 -3.64
CA SER A 146 -18.40 8.63 -4.61
C SER A 146 -17.31 9.68 -4.71
N HIS A 147 -17.21 10.38 -5.84
CA HIS A 147 -16.25 11.48 -5.99
C HIS A 147 -16.45 12.54 -4.89
N GLU A 148 -17.70 12.86 -4.58
CA GLU A 148 -18.05 13.80 -3.50
C GLU A 148 -17.56 13.33 -2.12
N THR A 149 -17.69 12.05 -1.82
CA THR A 149 -17.17 11.46 -0.57
C THR A 149 -15.65 11.53 -0.54
N LEU A 150 -15.00 11.20 -1.66
CA LEU A 150 -13.55 11.25 -1.78
C LEU A 150 -13.01 12.68 -1.62
N LEU A 151 -13.71 13.69 -2.10
CA LEU A 151 -13.34 15.11 -1.87
C LEU A 151 -13.41 15.52 -0.38
N LYS A 152 -14.18 14.81 0.44
CA LYS A 152 -14.32 15.10 1.88
C LYS A 152 -13.30 14.34 2.73
N MET A 153 -12.95 13.11 2.33
CA MET A 153 -12.05 12.23 3.08
C MET A 153 -11.39 11.18 2.19
N CYS A 154 -10.16 10.82 2.51
CA CYS A 154 -9.50 9.68 1.86
C CYS A 154 -10.18 8.37 2.25
N ILE A 155 -10.70 7.63 1.26
CA ILE A 155 -11.40 6.35 1.46
C ILE A 155 -10.60 5.13 0.98
N GLY A 156 -9.41 5.33 0.38
CA GLY A 156 -8.59 4.23 -0.16
C GLY A 156 -8.07 3.26 0.90
N GLY A 157 -8.00 3.70 2.15
CA GLY A 157 -7.43 2.90 3.24
C GLY A 157 -5.91 2.75 3.15
N PRO A 158 -5.30 1.99 4.05
CA PRO A 158 -3.84 1.90 4.14
C PRO A 158 -3.20 0.98 3.09
N PHE A 159 -3.96 0.02 2.52
CA PHE A 159 -3.43 -0.98 1.59
C PHE A 159 -4.46 -1.37 0.49
N PRO A 160 -4.89 -0.43 -0.36
CA PRO A 160 -5.79 -0.74 -1.47
C PRO A 160 -5.08 -1.60 -2.53
N MET A 161 -5.84 -2.45 -3.22
CA MET A 161 -5.36 -3.14 -4.41
C MET A 161 -5.80 -2.37 -5.66
N VAL A 162 -4.87 -2.07 -6.55
CA VAL A 162 -5.08 -1.19 -7.71
C VAL A 162 -4.61 -1.86 -8.99
N LYS A 163 -5.35 -1.69 -10.09
CA LYS A 163 -4.85 -2.07 -11.41
C LYS A 163 -3.57 -1.31 -11.74
N ARG A 164 -2.52 -2.05 -12.08
CA ARG A 164 -1.24 -1.46 -12.47
C ARG A 164 -1.36 -0.56 -13.70
N SER A 165 -2.14 -0.97 -14.70
CA SER A 165 -2.36 -0.17 -15.91
C SER A 165 -2.92 1.20 -15.58
N SER A 166 -3.91 1.28 -14.69
CA SER A 166 -4.55 2.54 -14.29
C SER A 166 -3.59 3.46 -13.55
N LEU A 167 -2.73 2.92 -12.66
CA LEU A 167 -1.67 3.70 -12.02
C LEU A 167 -0.69 4.30 -13.05
N VAL A 168 -0.27 3.51 -14.05
CA VAL A 168 0.68 3.97 -15.08
C VAL A 168 0.04 4.99 -16.01
N GLU A 169 -1.17 4.73 -16.49
CA GLU A 169 -1.93 5.62 -17.39
C GLU A 169 -2.26 6.96 -16.76
N ASP A 170 -2.48 6.95 -15.42
CA ASP A 170 -2.82 8.15 -14.67
C ASP A 170 -1.59 8.92 -14.15
N GLY A 171 -0.37 8.44 -14.40
CA GLY A 171 0.88 9.17 -14.21
C GLY A 171 1.62 8.85 -12.91
N LEU A 172 1.26 7.75 -12.23
CA LEU A 172 1.88 7.31 -10.98
C LEU A 172 1.64 8.30 -9.81
N PHE A 173 2.22 8.04 -8.64
CA PHE A 173 2.14 8.93 -7.48
C PHE A 173 2.98 10.19 -7.69
N ASP A 174 2.49 11.36 -7.30
CA ASP A 174 3.25 12.60 -7.35
C ASP A 174 4.21 12.69 -6.14
N PRO A 175 5.54 12.60 -6.36
CA PRO A 175 6.50 12.62 -5.27
C PRO A 175 6.69 14.00 -4.62
N SER A 176 6.05 15.04 -5.14
CA SER A 176 6.04 16.37 -4.50
C SER A 176 5.18 16.39 -3.23
N PHE A 177 4.28 15.42 -3.06
CA PHE A 177 3.57 15.19 -1.81
C PHE A 177 4.43 14.30 -0.89
N SER A 178 4.58 14.70 0.36
CA SER A 178 5.36 13.93 1.33
C SER A 178 4.53 13.03 2.24
N ILE A 179 3.22 13.31 2.36
CA ILE A 179 2.30 12.60 3.28
C ILE A 179 1.07 12.06 2.56
N SER A 180 0.42 12.87 1.72
CA SER A 180 -0.90 12.58 1.17
C SER A 180 -0.90 12.30 -0.34
N GLY A 181 0.21 11.79 -0.88
CA GLY A 181 0.31 11.52 -2.31
C GLY A 181 -0.55 10.34 -2.79
N ASP A 182 -0.90 9.42 -1.91
CA ASP A 182 -1.89 8.39 -2.16
C ASP A 182 -3.30 8.99 -2.32
N TYR A 183 -3.68 9.90 -1.44
CA TYR A 183 -4.96 10.59 -1.55
C TYR A 183 -5.04 11.47 -2.81
N GLU A 184 -3.95 12.14 -3.19
CA GLU A 184 -3.87 12.86 -4.48
C GLU A 184 -4.12 11.91 -5.65
N MET A 185 -3.46 10.76 -5.65
CA MET A 185 -3.62 9.76 -6.70
C MET A 185 -5.08 9.28 -6.80
N TRP A 186 -5.74 9.00 -5.68
CA TRP A 186 -7.15 8.58 -5.69
C TRP A 186 -8.09 9.67 -6.22
N LEU A 187 -7.87 10.92 -5.86
CA LEU A 187 -8.65 12.05 -6.38
C LEU A 187 -8.46 12.21 -7.90
N ARG A 188 -7.23 12.11 -8.37
CA ARG A 188 -6.89 12.17 -9.80
C ARG A 188 -7.50 11.03 -10.60
N MET A 189 -7.42 9.80 -10.10
CA MET A 189 -8.06 8.62 -10.68
C MET A 189 -9.59 8.77 -10.72
N SER A 190 -10.17 9.23 -9.62
CA SER A 190 -11.61 9.51 -9.53
C SER A 190 -12.08 10.55 -10.57
N LYS A 191 -11.33 11.64 -10.75
CA LYS A 191 -11.63 12.69 -11.74
C LYS A 191 -11.55 12.17 -13.19
N LYS A 192 -10.74 11.14 -13.43
CA LYS A 192 -10.64 10.45 -14.72
C LYS A 192 -11.70 9.36 -14.94
N GLY A 193 -12.61 9.17 -13.99
CA GLY A 193 -13.70 8.20 -14.07
C GLY A 193 -13.28 6.76 -13.77
N ARG A 194 -12.17 6.55 -13.05
CA ARG A 194 -11.77 5.21 -12.59
C ARG A 194 -12.80 4.65 -11.62
N GLU A 195 -13.02 3.34 -11.68
CA GLU A 195 -13.98 2.64 -10.84
C GLU A 195 -13.36 2.19 -9.52
N PHE A 196 -14.02 2.50 -8.41
CA PHE A 196 -13.66 2.11 -7.05
C PHE A 196 -14.66 1.10 -6.51
N PHE A 197 -14.19 0.07 -5.87
CA PHE A 197 -15.02 -0.96 -5.26
C PHE A 197 -14.64 -1.20 -3.80
N LYS A 198 -15.62 -1.12 -2.92
CA LYS A 198 -15.44 -1.42 -1.51
C LYS A 198 -15.57 -2.91 -1.25
N VAL A 199 -14.51 -3.51 -0.73
CA VAL A 199 -14.50 -4.87 -0.20
C VAL A 199 -15.12 -4.86 1.19
N VAL A 200 -16.07 -5.76 1.43
CA VAL A 200 -16.86 -5.77 2.67
C VAL A 200 -16.05 -6.25 3.86
N GLU A 201 -15.24 -7.30 3.67
CA GLU A 201 -14.44 -7.92 4.71
C GLU A 201 -13.23 -7.05 5.06
N PRO A 202 -12.84 -6.99 6.34
CA PRO A 202 -11.54 -6.44 6.71
C PRO A 202 -10.42 -7.27 6.07
N VAL A 203 -9.48 -6.61 5.40
CA VAL A 203 -8.39 -7.29 4.68
C VAL A 203 -7.07 -7.30 5.44
N GLY A 204 -7.01 -6.55 6.55
CA GLY A 204 -5.79 -6.47 7.35
C GLY A 204 -5.94 -5.57 8.57
N SER A 205 -4.82 -5.32 9.22
CA SER A 205 -4.71 -4.45 10.38
C SER A 205 -3.71 -3.31 10.13
N TYR A 206 -4.15 -2.11 10.49
CA TYR A 206 -3.40 -0.87 10.44
C TYR A 206 -2.83 -0.54 11.81
N TYR A 207 -1.53 -0.37 11.91
CA TYR A 207 -0.90 0.10 13.13
C TYR A 207 -0.92 1.64 13.19
N ARG A 208 -1.59 2.18 14.20
CA ARG A 208 -1.55 3.62 14.48
C ARG A 208 -0.18 3.98 15.07
N ASN A 209 0.84 3.92 14.23
CA ASN A 209 2.22 4.15 14.59
C ASN A 209 2.43 5.63 14.97
N PRO A 210 2.80 5.95 16.22
CA PRO A 210 3.02 7.34 16.63
C PRO A 210 4.24 8.00 15.96
N GLU A 211 5.14 7.19 15.38
CA GLU A 211 6.31 7.64 14.62
C GLU A 211 6.02 7.70 13.11
N GLY A 212 4.83 7.27 12.67
CA GLY A 212 4.42 7.20 11.27
C GLY A 212 4.28 8.58 10.63
N VAL A 213 4.54 8.67 9.33
CA VAL A 213 4.54 9.94 8.58
C VAL A 213 3.18 10.66 8.68
N SER A 214 2.07 9.92 8.61
CA SER A 214 0.71 10.47 8.64
C SER A 214 0.13 10.61 10.06
N THR A 215 0.72 9.97 11.06
CA THR A 215 0.19 9.90 12.42
C THR A 215 1.01 10.71 13.42
N ASN A 216 2.24 11.08 13.06
CA ASN A 216 3.13 11.88 13.91
C ASN A 216 2.54 13.28 14.10
N PRO A 217 2.34 13.74 15.35
CA PRO A 217 1.81 15.08 15.63
C PRO A 217 2.59 16.23 15.00
N THR A 218 3.89 16.09 14.82
CA THR A 218 4.72 17.12 14.17
C THR A 218 4.49 17.24 12.66
N GLY A 219 4.01 16.17 12.00
CA GLY A 219 3.64 16.15 10.59
C GLY A 219 2.22 16.66 10.30
N MET A 220 1.38 16.77 11.33
CA MET A 220 -0.05 17.10 11.16
C MET A 220 -0.31 18.44 10.42
N PRO A 221 0.42 19.55 10.67
CA PRO A 221 0.19 20.79 9.93
C PRO A 221 0.44 20.62 8.43
N GLU A 222 1.49 19.89 8.05
CA GLU A 222 1.80 19.60 6.64
C GLU A 222 0.76 18.68 6.01
N HIS A 223 0.29 17.69 6.74
CA HIS A 223 -0.79 16.79 6.30
C HIS A 223 -2.05 17.60 5.95
N ILE A 224 -2.50 18.46 6.87
CA ILE A 224 -3.67 19.34 6.65
C ILE A 224 -3.46 20.24 5.44
N ARG A 225 -2.25 20.81 5.29
CA ARG A 225 -1.91 21.69 4.17
C ARG A 225 -1.98 20.94 2.83
N GLN A 226 -1.42 19.74 2.77
CA GLN A 226 -1.44 18.91 1.57
C GLN A 226 -2.87 18.46 1.23
N ASP A 227 -3.64 18.02 2.20
CA ASP A 227 -5.05 17.63 2.02
C ASP A 227 -5.90 18.78 1.48
N THR A 228 -5.70 20.00 1.99
CA THR A 228 -6.42 21.19 1.52
C THR A 228 -6.05 21.49 0.07
N LYS A 229 -4.74 21.54 -0.23
CA LYS A 229 -4.23 21.77 -1.58
C LYS A 229 -4.83 20.77 -2.60
N MET A 230 -4.80 19.47 -2.28
CA MET A 230 -5.31 18.45 -3.17
C MET A 230 -6.79 18.59 -3.47
N ARG A 231 -7.61 18.81 -2.42
CA ARG A 231 -9.05 19.00 -2.59
C ARG A 231 -9.37 20.19 -3.48
N GLU A 232 -8.58 21.27 -3.40
CA GLU A 232 -8.73 22.41 -4.28
C GLU A 232 -8.35 22.11 -5.74
N MET A 233 -7.30 21.31 -5.96
CA MET A 233 -6.85 20.91 -7.30
C MET A 233 -7.84 19.99 -8.01
N HIS A 234 -8.64 19.24 -7.27
CA HIS A 234 -9.51 18.18 -7.83
C HIS A 234 -11.03 18.46 -7.70
N LYS A 235 -11.42 19.67 -7.24
CA LYS A 235 -12.82 20.15 -7.27
C LYS A 235 -13.44 20.23 -8.65
#